data_94774108df582a337bd6ea4c42296878
#
_entry.id   94774108df582a337bd6ea4c42296878
#
_cell.length_a   1.000
_cell.length_b   1.000
_cell.length_c   1.000
_cell.angle_alpha   90.00
_cell.angle_beta   90.00
_cell.angle_gamma   90.00
#
_symmetry.space_group_name_H-M   'P 1'
#
loop_
_entity.id
_entity.type
_entity.pdbx_description
1 polymer ?
#
loop_
_entity_poly.entity_id
_entity_poly.type
_entity_poly.pdbx_seq_one_letter_code
_entity_poly.pdbx_strand_id
1 'polypeptide(L)'
;MSKLSGLGGRLYSGETSFNFIGNRRRWYSISAIFILASIAALAIQGLHLGIEFKGGSSYTVNKSGISVEQARASVADVGIEGEIIVQKIGDSKVRIQTGALTSEQSKAVELALTQAFNVEIESIDTQIVGPSWGKEITKKALYGLFAFLIVIMLFLAMAFEPKMAIAAIVAVVHDVFITVGIYALVGFDVTPATIIGFLTILGYSLYDTVVVFDKVRENTKSVAAVGKYTYSQAANLAVNQTIVRSANTSLIALLPVGSILFVGAGLLGAGTLKDLSLALFIGLAVGTYSSIFIAPPFLASLREKEPAMQALAKRVASRGNSAPVEATSSQSARPSIQPSANRGPRNQPKRKGRK
;
A
#
# COMPACT_ATOMS: atom_id res chain seq x y z
N MET A 1 21.99 -16.34 15.19
CA MET A 1 21.04 -16.17 14.06
C MET A 1 19.66 -15.91 14.66
N SER A 2 18.98 -14.83 14.30
CA SER A 2 17.66 -14.51 14.86
C SER A 2 16.62 -15.54 14.39
N LYS A 3 15.63 -15.85 15.23
CA LYS A 3 14.53 -16.79 14.88
C LYS A 3 13.77 -16.38 13.61
N LEU A 4 13.81 -15.09 13.25
CA LEU A 4 13.22 -14.53 12.03
C LEU A 4 14.00 -14.90 10.76
N SER A 5 15.34 -15.04 10.79
CA SER A 5 16.12 -15.47 9.63
C SER A 5 15.86 -16.94 9.26
N GLY A 6 15.55 -17.78 10.26
CA GLY A 6 15.13 -19.16 10.04
C GLY A 6 13.73 -19.27 9.42
N LEU A 7 12.78 -18.40 9.81
CA LEU A 7 11.42 -18.39 9.27
C LEU A 7 11.41 -17.98 7.78
N GLY A 8 12.17 -16.95 7.40
CA GLY A 8 12.28 -16.50 6.02
C GLY A 8 12.85 -17.58 5.09
N GLY A 9 13.88 -18.29 5.53
CA GLY A 9 14.44 -19.42 4.79
C GLY A 9 13.43 -20.57 4.62
N ARG A 10 12.68 -20.90 5.67
CA ARG A 10 11.65 -21.95 5.64
C ARG A 10 10.45 -21.60 4.77
N LEU A 11 10.05 -20.32 4.72
CA LEU A 11 9.01 -19.83 3.81
C LEU A 11 9.50 -19.88 2.35
N TYR A 12 10.75 -19.51 2.11
CA TYR A 12 11.33 -19.54 0.77
C TYR A 12 11.50 -20.98 0.24
N SER A 13 11.94 -21.93 1.08
CA SER A 13 12.07 -23.35 0.72
C SER A 13 10.72 -24.07 0.62
N GLY A 14 9.64 -23.46 1.10
CA GLY A 14 8.31 -24.08 1.13
C GLY A 14 8.09 -25.07 2.27
N GLU A 15 9.03 -25.16 3.24
CA GLU A 15 8.88 -26.00 4.45
C GLU A 15 7.73 -25.50 5.35
N THR A 16 7.52 -24.18 5.36
CA THR A 16 6.38 -23.54 6.02
C THR A 16 5.63 -22.74 4.99
N SER A 17 4.31 -22.83 4.93
CA SER A 17 3.50 -22.11 3.97
C SER A 17 2.24 -21.57 4.63
N PHE A 18 2.02 -20.26 4.49
CA PHE A 18 0.73 -19.64 4.83
C PHE A 18 -0.19 -19.69 3.61
N ASN A 19 -1.45 -20.00 3.86
CA ASN A 19 -2.43 -20.11 2.78
C ASN A 19 -3.08 -18.75 2.47
N PHE A 20 -2.39 -17.90 1.70
CA PHE A 20 -2.88 -16.59 1.28
C PHE A 20 -3.99 -16.71 0.24
N ILE A 21 -3.77 -17.50 -0.80
CA ILE A 21 -4.69 -17.62 -1.94
C ILE A 21 -5.93 -18.46 -1.58
N GLY A 22 -5.78 -19.52 -0.78
CA GLY A 22 -6.93 -20.32 -0.35
C GLY A 22 -7.88 -19.55 0.58
N ASN A 23 -7.34 -18.64 1.39
CA ASN A 23 -8.12 -17.81 2.30
C ASN A 23 -8.63 -16.50 1.67
N ARG A 24 -8.64 -16.40 0.33
CA ARG A 24 -9.04 -15.19 -0.43
C ARG A 24 -10.39 -14.59 0.00
N ARG A 25 -11.36 -15.42 0.40
CA ARG A 25 -12.66 -14.94 0.88
C ARG A 25 -12.54 -14.05 2.12
N ARG A 26 -11.64 -14.39 3.06
CA ARG A 26 -11.39 -13.60 4.28
C ARG A 26 -10.78 -12.23 3.92
N TRP A 27 -9.79 -12.23 3.04
CA TRP A 27 -9.12 -10.99 2.62
C TRP A 27 -10.06 -10.08 1.85
N TYR A 28 -10.86 -10.64 0.94
CA TYR A 28 -11.88 -9.87 0.21
C TYR A 28 -12.98 -9.35 1.14
N SER A 29 -13.41 -10.11 2.16
CA SER A 29 -14.37 -9.61 3.15
C SER A 29 -13.81 -8.45 3.96
N ILE A 30 -12.56 -8.53 4.41
CA ILE A 30 -11.88 -7.43 5.12
C ILE A 30 -11.81 -6.19 4.21
N SER A 31 -11.34 -6.34 2.99
CA SER A 31 -11.27 -5.24 2.01
C SER A 31 -12.65 -4.67 1.68
N ALA A 32 -13.66 -5.52 1.54
CA ALA A 32 -15.03 -5.06 1.29
C ALA A 32 -15.56 -4.19 2.44
N ILE A 33 -15.27 -4.56 3.69
CA ILE A 33 -15.64 -3.75 4.86
C ILE A 33 -14.96 -2.38 4.79
N PHE A 34 -13.64 -2.33 4.51
CA PHE A 34 -12.93 -1.06 4.38
C PHE A 34 -13.44 -0.21 3.21
N ILE A 35 -13.71 -0.83 2.05
CA ILE A 35 -14.26 -0.13 0.88
C ILE A 35 -15.67 0.41 1.19
N LEU A 36 -16.55 -0.39 1.81
CA LEU A 36 -17.88 0.07 2.20
C LEU A 36 -17.81 1.20 3.22
N ALA A 37 -16.95 1.10 4.21
CA ALA A 37 -16.71 2.18 5.18
C ALA A 37 -16.17 3.44 4.48
N SER A 38 -15.26 3.30 3.50
CA SER A 38 -14.76 4.40 2.69
C SER A 38 -15.85 5.07 1.87
N ILE A 39 -16.72 4.29 1.22
CA ILE A 39 -17.86 4.81 0.45
C ILE A 39 -18.85 5.54 1.37
N ALA A 40 -19.16 4.96 2.53
CA ALA A 40 -20.03 5.58 3.51
C ALA A 40 -19.45 6.90 4.05
N ALA A 41 -18.15 6.93 4.38
CA ALA A 41 -17.47 8.14 4.83
C ALA A 41 -17.51 9.24 3.75
N LEU A 42 -17.20 8.88 2.51
CA LEU A 42 -17.26 9.81 1.37
C LEU A 42 -18.70 10.34 1.11
N ALA A 43 -19.70 9.50 1.27
CA ALA A 43 -21.10 9.90 1.05
C ALA A 43 -21.65 10.79 2.17
N ILE A 44 -21.23 10.56 3.42
CA ILE A 44 -21.76 11.28 4.61
C ILE A 44 -20.94 12.54 4.89
N GLN A 45 -19.61 12.45 4.87
CA GLN A 45 -18.70 13.53 5.27
C GLN A 45 -18.09 14.26 4.09
N GLY A 46 -17.97 13.58 2.93
CA GLY A 46 -17.24 14.11 1.78
C GLY A 46 -15.72 14.18 2.01
N LEU A 47 -15.04 14.90 1.11
CA LEU A 47 -13.61 15.22 1.25
C LEU A 47 -13.44 16.68 1.69
N HIS A 48 -12.63 16.88 2.69
CA HIS A 48 -12.21 18.21 3.11
C HIS A 48 -11.07 18.68 2.20
N LEU A 49 -11.42 19.54 1.24
CA LEU A 49 -10.40 20.13 0.35
C LEU A 49 -9.76 21.32 1.08
N GLY A 50 -8.41 21.34 1.11
CA GLY A 50 -7.65 22.45 1.64
C GLY A 50 -7.91 23.77 0.89
N ILE A 51 -7.53 24.87 1.51
CA ILE A 51 -7.67 26.21 0.91
C ILE A 51 -6.89 26.36 -0.40
N GLU A 52 -5.89 25.52 -0.62
CA GLU A 52 -5.08 25.50 -1.84
C GLU A 52 -5.91 25.11 -3.07
N PHE A 53 -7.04 24.40 -2.88
CA PHE A 53 -7.95 24.00 -3.94
C PHE A 53 -9.20 24.88 -4.05
N LYS A 54 -9.75 25.27 -2.90
CA LYS A 54 -10.97 26.10 -2.86
C LYS A 54 -10.69 27.61 -2.97
N GLY A 55 -9.49 28.01 -2.61
CA GLY A 55 -9.19 29.38 -2.21
C GLY A 55 -9.66 29.64 -0.78
N GLY A 56 -9.09 30.62 -0.12
CA GLY A 56 -9.46 30.97 1.24
C GLY A 56 -8.26 31.42 2.08
N SER A 57 -8.52 31.62 3.36
CA SER A 57 -7.50 31.96 4.35
C SER A 57 -7.49 30.92 5.47
N SER A 58 -6.31 30.57 5.93
CA SER A 58 -6.10 29.63 7.05
C SER A 58 -5.21 30.26 8.09
N TYR A 59 -5.66 30.23 9.33
CA TYR A 59 -4.95 30.76 10.49
C TYR A 59 -4.71 29.62 11.46
N THR A 60 -3.46 29.31 11.75
CA THR A 60 -3.12 28.29 12.73
C THR A 60 -2.54 28.96 13.98
N VAL A 61 -3.28 28.90 15.07
CA VAL A 61 -2.87 29.43 16.36
C VAL A 61 -2.22 28.33 17.18
N ASN A 62 -1.00 28.59 17.64
CA ASN A 62 -0.23 27.65 18.46
C ASN A 62 -0.40 27.98 19.94
N LYS A 63 -1.50 27.53 20.56
CA LYS A 63 -1.77 27.69 21.98
C LYS A 63 -2.65 26.59 22.52
N SER A 64 -2.28 26.00 23.65
CA SER A 64 -3.08 25.02 24.35
C SER A 64 -4.33 25.63 24.99
N GLY A 65 -5.41 24.84 25.06
CA GLY A 65 -6.63 25.23 25.78
C GLY A 65 -7.64 26.09 25.00
N ILE A 66 -7.40 26.36 23.72
CA ILE A 66 -8.38 27.05 22.86
C ILE A 66 -9.52 26.08 22.55
N SER A 67 -10.78 26.52 22.80
CA SER A 67 -11.95 25.78 22.36
C SER A 67 -12.30 26.13 20.91
N VAL A 68 -12.95 25.16 20.21
CA VAL A 68 -13.43 25.38 18.83
C VAL A 68 -14.46 26.50 18.77
N GLU A 69 -15.33 26.57 19.77
CA GLU A 69 -16.38 27.58 19.89
C GLU A 69 -15.81 28.99 20.07
N GLN A 70 -14.79 29.14 20.94
CA GLN A 70 -14.09 30.42 21.13
C GLN A 70 -13.42 30.89 19.85
N ALA A 71 -12.72 29.97 19.14
CA ALA A 71 -12.05 30.30 17.89
C ALA A 71 -13.06 30.70 16.80
N ARG A 72 -14.19 30.04 16.73
CA ARG A 72 -15.26 30.38 15.79
C ARG A 72 -15.88 31.75 16.12
N ALA A 73 -16.19 32.00 17.37
CA ALA A 73 -16.76 33.27 17.82
C ALA A 73 -15.84 34.46 17.53
N SER A 74 -14.55 34.33 17.84
CA SER A 74 -13.54 35.38 17.60
C SER A 74 -13.45 35.83 16.14
N VAL A 75 -13.67 34.91 15.19
CA VAL A 75 -13.63 35.22 13.75
C VAL A 75 -15.01 35.71 13.27
N ALA A 76 -16.09 35.18 13.81
CA ALA A 76 -17.47 35.63 13.49
C ALA A 76 -17.69 37.09 13.91
N ASP A 77 -17.13 37.51 15.05
CA ASP A 77 -17.25 38.87 15.57
C ASP A 77 -16.59 39.94 14.67
N VAL A 78 -15.70 39.54 13.78
CA VAL A 78 -15.09 40.40 12.75
C VAL A 78 -16.03 40.67 11.57
N GLY A 79 -17.20 40.01 11.52
CA GLY A 79 -18.17 40.18 10.43
C GLY A 79 -17.77 39.46 9.12
N ILE A 80 -17.04 38.38 9.24
CA ILE A 80 -16.68 37.54 8.08
C ILE A 80 -17.90 36.76 7.64
N GLU A 81 -18.32 36.99 6.41
CA GLU A 81 -19.41 36.22 5.78
C GLU A 81 -18.87 34.91 5.19
N GLY A 82 -19.60 33.82 5.41
CA GLY A 82 -19.30 32.51 4.84
C GLY A 82 -19.02 31.42 5.86
N GLU A 83 -18.57 30.27 5.38
CA GLU A 83 -18.27 29.12 6.21
C GLU A 83 -16.96 29.31 6.95
N ILE A 84 -17.00 29.20 8.29
CA ILE A 84 -15.85 29.21 9.17
C ILE A 84 -15.62 27.78 9.67
N ILE A 85 -14.56 27.13 9.19
CA ILE A 85 -14.18 25.77 9.59
C ILE A 85 -13.11 25.88 10.67
N VAL A 86 -13.39 25.34 11.85
CA VAL A 86 -12.43 25.32 12.97
C VAL A 86 -12.09 23.87 13.30
N GLN A 87 -10.79 23.57 13.26
CA GLN A 87 -10.26 22.25 13.54
C GLN A 87 -9.22 22.31 14.65
N LYS A 88 -9.32 21.40 15.62
CA LYS A 88 -8.30 21.22 16.64
C LYS A 88 -7.22 20.28 16.11
N ILE A 89 -5.94 20.70 16.17
CA ILE A 89 -4.79 19.92 15.75
C ILE A 89 -3.98 19.54 16.98
N GLY A 90 -4.21 18.32 17.47
CA GLY A 90 -3.64 17.89 18.76
C GLY A 90 -4.20 18.73 19.90
N ASP A 91 -3.42 18.87 20.98
CA ASP A 91 -3.87 19.61 22.19
C ASP A 91 -3.41 21.06 22.22
N SER A 92 -2.52 21.45 21.31
CA SER A 92 -1.83 22.75 21.36
C SER A 92 -2.06 23.67 20.17
N LYS A 93 -2.80 23.24 19.14
CA LYS A 93 -3.02 24.03 17.94
C LYS A 93 -4.48 24.04 17.52
N VAL A 94 -4.95 25.18 17.07
CA VAL A 94 -6.27 25.33 16.44
C VAL A 94 -6.07 25.97 15.08
N ARG A 95 -6.63 25.34 14.04
CA ARG A 95 -6.66 25.87 12.68
C ARG A 95 -8.07 26.41 12.40
N ILE A 96 -8.12 27.62 11.87
CA ILE A 96 -9.32 28.30 11.47
C ILE A 96 -9.22 28.57 9.97
N GLN A 97 -10.18 28.09 9.20
CA GLN A 97 -10.24 28.29 7.76
C GLN A 97 -11.48 29.09 7.41
N THR A 98 -11.31 30.06 6.52
CA THR A 98 -12.38 30.92 6.02
C THR A 98 -12.38 30.94 4.50
N GLY A 99 -13.42 31.46 3.88
CA GLY A 99 -13.39 31.81 2.47
C GLY A 99 -12.32 32.84 2.13
N ALA A 100 -12.25 33.24 0.86
CA ALA A 100 -11.29 34.26 0.42
C ALA A 100 -11.60 35.60 1.09
N LEU A 101 -10.61 36.17 1.77
CA LEU A 101 -10.67 37.44 2.47
C LEU A 101 -9.87 38.52 1.73
N THR A 102 -10.26 39.76 1.89
CA THR A 102 -9.42 40.91 1.51
C THR A 102 -8.24 41.04 2.50
N SER A 103 -7.22 41.79 2.12
CA SER A 103 -6.06 42.02 3.01
C SER A 103 -6.47 42.71 4.32
N GLU A 104 -7.47 43.59 4.27
CA GLU A 104 -7.99 44.27 5.45
C GLU A 104 -8.74 43.29 6.36
N GLN A 105 -9.59 42.45 5.80
CA GLN A 105 -10.31 41.42 6.53
C GLN A 105 -9.34 40.41 7.17
N SER A 106 -8.31 39.99 6.43
CA SER A 106 -7.32 39.05 6.96
C SER A 106 -6.58 39.62 8.18
N LYS A 107 -6.15 40.89 8.11
CA LYS A 107 -5.54 41.58 9.23
C LYS A 107 -6.49 41.74 10.42
N ALA A 108 -7.77 42.01 10.16
CA ALA A 108 -8.78 42.10 11.21
C ALA A 108 -8.97 40.76 11.94
N VAL A 109 -8.97 39.64 11.20
CA VAL A 109 -9.01 38.28 11.79
C VAL A 109 -7.76 38.01 12.62
N GLU A 110 -6.57 38.30 12.11
CA GLU A 110 -5.32 38.14 12.86
C GLU A 110 -5.35 38.92 14.19
N LEU A 111 -5.77 40.18 14.16
CA LEU A 111 -5.90 40.99 15.36
C LEU A 111 -6.92 40.43 16.34
N ALA A 112 -8.08 40.00 15.84
CA ALA A 112 -9.10 39.39 16.69
C ALA A 112 -8.61 38.09 17.36
N LEU A 113 -7.88 37.25 16.63
CA LEU A 113 -7.28 36.04 17.19
C LEU A 113 -6.18 36.36 18.22
N THR A 114 -5.34 37.36 17.93
CA THR A 114 -4.31 37.87 18.85
C THR A 114 -4.91 38.32 20.18
N GLN A 115 -5.97 39.10 20.11
CA GLN A 115 -6.69 39.62 21.29
C GLN A 115 -7.45 38.51 22.04
N ALA A 116 -8.20 37.68 21.32
CA ALA A 116 -9.02 36.63 21.92
C ALA A 116 -8.20 35.57 22.64
N PHE A 117 -7.02 35.26 22.10
CA PHE A 117 -6.17 34.21 22.65
C PHE A 117 -4.93 34.72 23.38
N ASN A 118 -4.75 36.02 23.44
CA ASN A 118 -3.56 36.64 24.07
C ASN A 118 -2.27 35.94 23.58
N VAL A 119 -2.05 35.97 22.28
CA VAL A 119 -0.87 35.43 21.59
C VAL A 119 -0.24 36.54 20.76
N GLU A 120 1.04 36.43 20.47
CA GLU A 120 1.72 37.35 19.55
C GLU A 120 1.33 37.04 18.11
N ILE A 121 1.32 38.04 17.24
CA ILE A 121 0.90 37.88 15.84
C ILE A 121 1.79 36.88 15.09
N GLU A 122 3.07 36.84 15.44
CA GLU A 122 4.07 35.93 14.90
C GLU A 122 3.83 34.48 15.29
N SER A 123 3.01 34.23 16.30
CA SER A 123 2.60 32.87 16.71
C SER A 123 1.40 32.32 15.91
N ILE A 124 0.82 33.15 15.03
CA ILE A 124 -0.27 32.79 14.14
C ILE A 124 0.32 32.52 12.74
N ASP A 125 0.33 31.27 12.33
CA ASP A 125 0.70 30.89 10.95
C ASP A 125 -0.47 31.18 10.01
N THR A 126 -0.30 32.22 9.16
CA THR A 126 -1.33 32.68 8.23
C THR A 126 -1.00 32.28 6.80
N GLN A 127 -1.95 31.62 6.14
CA GLN A 127 -1.87 31.25 4.73
C GLN A 127 -3.08 31.80 3.98
N ILE A 128 -2.85 32.49 2.87
CA ILE A 128 -3.91 33.08 2.04
C ILE A 128 -3.77 32.58 0.62
N VAL A 129 -4.82 32.00 0.07
CA VAL A 129 -4.87 31.48 -1.29
C VAL A 129 -6.03 32.13 -2.06
N GLY A 130 -5.70 32.83 -3.13
CA GLY A 130 -6.71 33.43 -4.00
C GLY A 130 -7.53 32.35 -4.76
N PRO A 131 -8.82 32.60 -5.05
CA PRO A 131 -9.70 31.62 -5.70
C PRO A 131 -9.24 31.22 -7.12
N SER A 132 -8.61 32.14 -7.86
CA SER A 132 -8.03 31.84 -9.19
C SER A 132 -6.86 30.86 -9.10
N TRP A 133 -6.03 31.01 -8.10
CA TRP A 133 -4.91 30.11 -7.81
C TRP A 133 -5.40 28.68 -7.46
N GLY A 134 -6.41 28.57 -6.59
CA GLY A 134 -7.01 27.28 -6.24
C GLY A 134 -7.54 26.52 -7.45
N LYS A 135 -8.26 27.21 -8.36
CA LYS A 135 -8.72 26.59 -9.61
C LYS A 135 -7.58 26.10 -10.51
N GLU A 136 -6.51 26.86 -10.61
CA GLU A 136 -5.34 26.49 -11.41
C GLU A 136 -4.60 25.27 -10.81
N ILE A 137 -4.40 25.26 -9.51
CA ILE A 137 -3.81 24.12 -8.79
C ILE A 137 -4.65 22.85 -8.98
N THR A 138 -5.98 22.95 -8.81
CA THR A 138 -6.90 21.82 -9.02
C THR A 138 -6.75 21.26 -10.44
N LYS A 139 -6.75 22.14 -11.45
CA LYS A 139 -6.59 21.72 -12.85
C LYS A 139 -5.24 21.01 -13.10
N LYS A 140 -4.14 21.57 -12.58
CA LYS A 140 -2.80 20.97 -12.69
C LYS A 140 -2.72 19.63 -11.96
N ALA A 141 -3.30 19.51 -10.77
CA ALA A 141 -3.35 18.27 -9.99
C ALA A 141 -4.11 17.16 -10.73
N LEU A 142 -5.26 17.49 -11.34
CA LEU A 142 -6.03 16.53 -12.13
C LEU A 142 -5.26 16.10 -13.39
N TYR A 143 -4.64 17.03 -14.10
CA TYR A 143 -3.81 16.67 -15.27
C TYR A 143 -2.63 15.77 -14.89
N GLY A 144 -1.95 16.07 -13.78
CA GLY A 144 -0.87 15.25 -13.25
C GLY A 144 -1.36 13.84 -12.90
N LEU A 145 -2.52 13.74 -12.22
CA LEU A 145 -3.12 12.45 -11.87
C LEU A 145 -3.46 11.61 -13.11
N PHE A 146 -4.17 12.20 -14.09
CA PHE A 146 -4.53 11.47 -15.30
C PHE A 146 -3.31 11.07 -16.12
N ALA A 147 -2.34 11.97 -16.30
CA ALA A 147 -1.10 11.66 -17.01
C ALA A 147 -0.34 10.51 -16.33
N PHE A 148 -0.24 10.55 -15.01
CA PHE A 148 0.41 9.51 -14.23
C PHE A 148 -0.31 8.15 -14.35
N LEU A 149 -1.64 8.13 -14.26
CA LEU A 149 -2.43 6.90 -14.44
C LEU A 149 -2.26 6.30 -15.85
N ILE A 150 -2.20 7.15 -16.89
CA ILE A 150 -1.93 6.69 -18.27
C ILE A 150 -0.55 6.04 -18.36
N VAL A 151 0.49 6.68 -17.80
CA VAL A 151 1.85 6.13 -17.80
C VAL A 151 1.90 4.79 -17.08
N ILE A 152 1.24 4.68 -15.92
CA ILE A 152 1.15 3.42 -15.18
C ILE A 152 0.44 2.34 -16.00
N MET A 153 -0.69 2.64 -16.61
CA MET A 153 -1.44 1.68 -17.43
C MET A 153 -0.60 1.18 -18.61
N LEU A 154 0.12 2.08 -19.29
CA LEU A 154 1.03 1.73 -20.38
C LEU A 154 2.18 0.83 -19.87
N PHE A 155 2.78 1.20 -18.76
CA PHE A 155 3.84 0.38 -18.14
C PHE A 155 3.35 -1.04 -17.82
N LEU A 156 2.19 -1.15 -17.17
CA LEU A 156 1.60 -2.46 -16.83
C LEU A 156 1.24 -3.29 -18.07
N ALA A 157 0.71 -2.64 -19.12
CA ALA A 157 0.38 -3.32 -20.37
C ALA A 157 1.62 -3.85 -21.11
N MET A 158 2.77 -3.17 -20.97
CA MET A 158 4.04 -3.59 -21.56
C MET A 158 4.77 -4.64 -20.70
N ALA A 159 4.72 -4.51 -19.38
CA ALA A 159 5.48 -5.34 -18.45
C ALA A 159 4.81 -6.70 -18.16
N PHE A 160 3.48 -6.77 -18.23
CA PHE A 160 2.70 -7.91 -17.78
C PHE A 160 1.70 -8.43 -18.80
N GLU A 161 1.34 -9.69 -18.61
CA GLU A 161 0.21 -10.29 -19.31
C GLU A 161 -1.12 -9.61 -18.90
N PRO A 162 -2.14 -9.54 -19.78
CA PRO A 162 -3.37 -8.78 -19.54
C PRO A 162 -4.05 -9.06 -18.19
N LYS A 163 -4.07 -10.32 -17.74
CA LYS A 163 -4.69 -10.68 -16.45
C LYS A 163 -3.90 -10.19 -15.24
N MET A 164 -2.56 -10.15 -15.35
CA MET A 164 -1.70 -9.57 -14.33
C MET A 164 -1.90 -8.04 -14.29
N ALA A 165 -1.94 -7.40 -15.44
CA ALA A 165 -2.19 -5.95 -15.53
C ALA A 165 -3.55 -5.59 -14.90
N ILE A 166 -4.62 -6.32 -15.22
CA ILE A 166 -5.94 -6.13 -14.62
C ILE A 166 -5.87 -6.29 -13.08
N ALA A 167 -5.20 -7.33 -12.59
CA ALA A 167 -5.09 -7.56 -11.15
C ALA A 167 -4.28 -6.46 -10.44
N ALA A 168 -3.24 -5.92 -11.08
CA ALA A 168 -2.49 -4.78 -10.56
C ALA A 168 -3.34 -3.50 -10.53
N ILE A 169 -4.12 -3.23 -11.58
CA ILE A 169 -5.03 -2.07 -11.63
C ILE A 169 -6.09 -2.17 -10.53
N VAL A 170 -6.68 -3.35 -10.32
CA VAL A 170 -7.64 -3.57 -9.23
C VAL A 170 -7.03 -3.28 -7.86
N ALA A 171 -5.77 -3.70 -7.62
CA ALA A 171 -5.06 -3.39 -6.39
C ALA A 171 -4.82 -1.88 -6.23
N VAL A 172 -4.40 -1.19 -7.29
CA VAL A 172 -4.22 0.27 -7.27
C VAL A 172 -5.52 1.01 -6.96
N VAL A 173 -6.63 0.62 -7.61
CA VAL A 173 -7.95 1.21 -7.35
C VAL A 173 -8.37 0.96 -5.90
N HIS A 174 -8.18 -0.25 -5.39
CA HIS A 174 -8.41 -0.60 -3.99
C HIS A 174 -7.63 0.32 -3.03
N ASP A 175 -6.35 0.55 -3.29
CA ASP A 175 -5.47 1.35 -2.43
C ASP A 175 -5.90 2.82 -2.41
N VAL A 176 -6.24 3.37 -3.57
CA VAL A 176 -6.79 4.74 -3.68
C VAL A 176 -8.09 4.86 -2.89
N PHE A 177 -9.04 3.94 -3.11
CA PHE A 177 -10.34 4.01 -2.44
C PHE A 177 -10.23 3.96 -0.92
N ILE A 178 -9.41 3.06 -0.38
CA ILE A 178 -9.24 2.96 1.07
C ILE A 178 -8.50 4.19 1.61
N THR A 179 -7.44 4.66 0.93
CA THR A 179 -6.68 5.82 1.39
C THR A 179 -7.56 7.08 1.40
N VAL A 180 -8.29 7.33 0.32
CA VAL A 180 -9.23 8.45 0.21
C VAL A 180 -10.38 8.31 1.23
N GLY A 181 -10.86 7.08 1.46
CA GLY A 181 -11.88 6.80 2.46
C GLY A 181 -11.42 7.09 3.89
N ILE A 182 -10.18 6.76 4.23
CA ILE A 182 -9.60 7.09 5.54
C ILE A 182 -9.51 8.61 5.71
N TYR A 183 -9.11 9.34 4.65
CA TYR A 183 -9.10 10.80 4.66
C TYR A 183 -10.48 11.38 4.94
N ALA A 184 -11.52 10.88 4.26
CA ALA A 184 -12.89 11.30 4.49
C ALA A 184 -13.36 10.96 5.91
N LEU A 185 -13.09 9.74 6.40
CA LEU A 185 -13.54 9.25 7.69
C LEU A 185 -12.96 10.05 8.87
N VAL A 186 -11.67 10.41 8.77
CA VAL A 186 -10.96 11.13 9.84
C VAL A 186 -11.11 12.66 9.69
N GLY A 187 -11.53 13.14 8.51
CA GLY A 187 -11.68 14.56 8.22
C GLY A 187 -10.33 15.25 7.95
N PHE A 188 -9.38 14.53 7.35
CA PHE A 188 -8.10 15.13 6.97
C PHE A 188 -8.25 16.01 5.73
N ASP A 189 -7.53 17.14 5.72
CA ASP A 189 -7.52 18.03 4.56
C ASP A 189 -6.75 17.41 3.38
N VAL A 190 -7.36 17.47 2.22
CA VAL A 190 -6.70 17.12 0.96
C VAL A 190 -6.02 18.37 0.42
N THR A 191 -4.70 18.38 0.43
CA THR A 191 -3.85 19.46 -0.07
C THR A 191 -3.08 19.02 -1.33
N PRO A 192 -2.40 19.91 -2.07
CA PRO A 192 -1.50 19.51 -3.14
C PRO A 192 -0.43 18.53 -2.68
N ALA A 193 0.08 18.67 -1.45
CA ALA A 193 1.02 17.73 -0.85
C ALA A 193 0.40 16.33 -0.67
N THR A 194 -0.87 16.26 -0.29
CA THR A 194 -1.63 15.00 -0.21
C THR A 194 -1.72 14.33 -1.59
N ILE A 195 -1.99 15.08 -2.67
CA ILE A 195 -2.05 14.55 -4.04
C ILE A 195 -0.68 13.99 -4.46
N ILE A 196 0.41 14.71 -4.18
CA ILE A 196 1.77 14.21 -4.42
C ILE A 196 2.02 12.92 -3.65
N GLY A 197 1.59 12.87 -2.39
CA GLY A 197 1.62 11.65 -1.57
C GLY A 197 0.89 10.50 -2.24
N PHE A 198 -0.34 10.70 -2.71
CA PHE A 198 -1.13 9.68 -3.40
C PHE A 198 -0.43 9.16 -4.66
N LEU A 199 0.08 10.03 -5.51
CA LEU A 199 0.83 9.62 -6.70
C LEU A 199 2.07 8.80 -6.35
N THR A 200 2.79 9.19 -5.31
CA THR A 200 3.97 8.47 -4.82
C THR A 200 3.61 7.08 -4.30
N ILE A 201 2.51 6.95 -3.56
CA ILE A 201 2.01 5.67 -3.04
C ILE A 201 1.64 4.72 -4.17
N LEU A 202 0.98 5.22 -5.20
CA LEU A 202 0.59 4.40 -6.35
C LEU A 202 1.82 3.76 -7.01
N GLY A 203 2.90 4.52 -7.17
CA GLY A 203 4.17 3.99 -7.68
C GLY A 203 4.78 2.94 -6.77
N TYR A 204 4.77 3.19 -5.46
CA TYR A 204 5.31 2.26 -4.46
C TYR A 204 4.51 0.95 -4.35
N SER A 205 3.18 1.04 -4.27
CA SER A 205 2.30 -0.13 -4.21
C SER A 205 2.45 -1.01 -5.45
N LEU A 206 2.54 -0.38 -6.63
CA LEU A 206 2.81 -1.10 -7.87
C LEU A 206 4.17 -1.79 -7.86
N TYR A 207 5.22 -1.14 -7.35
CA TYR A 207 6.54 -1.75 -7.27
C TYR A 207 6.50 -3.08 -6.50
N ASP A 208 5.85 -3.12 -5.34
CA ASP A 208 5.73 -4.35 -4.55
C ASP A 208 4.86 -5.40 -5.26
N THR A 209 3.73 -4.98 -5.85
CA THR A 209 2.87 -5.85 -6.66
C THR A 209 3.63 -6.46 -7.85
N VAL A 210 4.46 -5.67 -8.54
CA VAL A 210 5.32 -6.12 -9.64
C VAL A 210 6.26 -7.23 -9.19
N VAL A 211 6.93 -7.05 -8.05
CA VAL A 211 7.86 -8.04 -7.47
C VAL A 211 7.17 -9.36 -7.15
N VAL A 212 5.98 -9.28 -6.55
CA VAL A 212 5.18 -10.47 -6.24
C VAL A 212 4.71 -11.15 -7.53
N PHE A 213 4.25 -10.40 -8.51
CA PHE A 213 3.78 -10.94 -9.79
C PHE A 213 4.90 -11.56 -10.64
N ASP A 214 6.10 -10.99 -10.62
CA ASP A 214 7.24 -11.59 -11.29
C ASP A 214 7.55 -12.98 -10.70
N LYS A 215 7.53 -13.10 -9.37
CA LYS A 215 7.70 -14.39 -8.70
C LYS A 215 6.54 -15.35 -8.95
N VAL A 216 5.30 -14.88 -9.02
CA VAL A 216 4.16 -15.69 -9.43
C VAL A 216 4.36 -16.19 -10.86
N ARG A 217 4.75 -15.32 -11.78
CA ARG A 217 5.05 -15.68 -13.17
C ARG A 217 6.14 -16.73 -13.28
N GLU A 218 7.24 -16.56 -12.54
CA GLU A 218 8.34 -17.54 -12.48
C GLU A 218 7.84 -18.92 -12.04
N ASN A 219 7.12 -18.99 -10.90
CA ASN A 219 6.64 -20.24 -10.33
C ASN A 219 5.54 -20.90 -11.17
N THR A 220 4.78 -20.13 -11.95
CA THR A 220 3.65 -20.64 -12.73
C THR A 220 3.98 -20.95 -14.19
N LYS A 221 5.13 -20.50 -14.69
CA LYS A 221 5.54 -20.64 -16.11
C LYS A 221 5.50 -22.07 -16.64
N SER A 222 5.87 -23.05 -15.81
CA SER A 222 5.91 -24.47 -16.20
C SER A 222 4.84 -25.34 -15.54
N VAL A 223 3.91 -24.74 -14.77
CA VAL A 223 2.93 -25.50 -13.98
C VAL A 223 2.05 -26.40 -14.86
N ALA A 224 1.61 -25.92 -16.02
CA ALA A 224 0.79 -26.68 -16.94
C ALA A 224 1.54 -27.89 -17.54
N ALA A 225 2.85 -27.76 -17.79
CA ALA A 225 3.68 -28.82 -18.34
C ALA A 225 4.05 -29.87 -17.29
N VAL A 226 4.46 -29.43 -16.09
CA VAL A 226 4.91 -30.31 -14.99
C VAL A 226 3.71 -31.02 -14.33
N GLY A 227 2.59 -30.34 -14.15
CA GLY A 227 1.36 -30.89 -13.58
C GLY A 227 1.50 -31.37 -12.13
N LYS A 228 2.44 -30.81 -11.34
CA LYS A 228 2.66 -31.14 -9.93
C LYS A 228 1.77 -30.33 -9.00
N TYR A 229 1.54 -29.06 -9.33
CA TYR A 229 0.76 -28.11 -8.54
C TYR A 229 -0.36 -27.50 -9.39
N THR A 230 -1.42 -27.05 -8.75
CA THR A 230 -2.40 -26.15 -9.38
C THR A 230 -1.80 -24.76 -9.52
N TYR A 231 -2.42 -23.90 -10.35
CA TYR A 231 -2.00 -22.50 -10.48
C TYR A 231 -2.01 -21.79 -9.11
N SER A 232 -3.08 -21.95 -8.34
CA SER A 232 -3.21 -21.33 -7.01
C SER A 232 -2.16 -21.83 -6.00
N GLN A 233 -1.79 -23.10 -6.05
CA GLN A 233 -0.73 -23.63 -5.19
C GLN A 233 0.64 -23.03 -5.54
N ALA A 234 0.97 -22.95 -6.83
CA ALA A 234 2.21 -22.35 -7.29
C ALA A 234 2.28 -20.85 -7.01
N ALA A 235 1.17 -20.13 -7.21
CA ALA A 235 1.05 -18.72 -6.87
C ALA A 235 1.13 -18.48 -5.35
N ASN A 236 0.52 -19.34 -4.53
CA ASN A 236 0.64 -19.28 -3.07
C ASN A 236 2.08 -19.47 -2.60
N LEU A 237 2.81 -20.38 -3.21
CA LEU A 237 4.24 -20.55 -2.95
C LEU A 237 5.03 -19.29 -3.29
N ALA A 238 4.75 -18.64 -4.42
CA ALA A 238 5.39 -17.39 -4.82
C ALA A 238 5.17 -16.27 -3.79
N VAL A 239 3.93 -16.11 -3.28
CA VAL A 239 3.62 -15.14 -2.22
C VAL A 239 4.42 -15.44 -0.95
N ASN A 240 4.48 -16.71 -0.52
CA ASN A 240 5.29 -17.11 0.64
C ASN A 240 6.78 -16.83 0.45
N GLN A 241 7.31 -16.97 -0.76
CA GLN A 241 8.71 -16.68 -1.10
C GLN A 241 9.02 -15.17 -1.09
N THR A 242 8.03 -14.32 -1.35
CA THR A 242 8.22 -12.87 -1.46
C THR A 242 7.82 -12.10 -0.20
N ILE A 243 6.98 -12.66 0.67
CA ILE A 243 6.40 -11.95 1.82
C ILE A 243 7.44 -11.31 2.75
N VAL A 244 8.56 -11.98 3.02
CA VAL A 244 9.61 -11.44 3.90
C VAL A 244 10.27 -10.24 3.25
N ARG A 245 10.48 -10.28 1.94
CA ARG A 245 11.01 -9.15 1.17
C ARG A 245 10.03 -7.98 1.19
N SER A 246 8.75 -8.22 0.84
CA SER A 246 7.71 -7.20 0.85
C SER A 246 7.55 -6.57 2.24
N ALA A 247 7.50 -7.36 3.30
CA ALA A 247 7.41 -6.87 4.67
C ALA A 247 8.62 -5.99 5.06
N ASN A 248 9.83 -6.43 4.75
CA ASN A 248 11.04 -5.66 5.02
C ASN A 248 11.07 -4.35 4.23
N THR A 249 10.74 -4.38 2.94
CA THR A 249 10.71 -3.19 2.08
C THR A 249 9.69 -2.19 2.60
N SER A 250 8.50 -2.65 2.98
CA SER A 250 7.45 -1.80 3.54
C SER A 250 7.84 -1.21 4.89
N LEU A 251 8.45 -2.01 5.77
CA LEU A 251 8.92 -1.53 7.06
C LEU A 251 9.99 -0.44 6.89
N ILE A 252 10.98 -0.66 6.00
CA ILE A 252 12.03 0.32 5.71
C ILE A 252 11.44 1.62 5.13
N ALA A 253 10.39 1.55 4.33
CA ALA A 253 9.71 2.74 3.80
C ALA A 253 8.83 3.43 4.85
N LEU A 254 8.11 2.67 5.70
CA LEU A 254 7.23 3.22 6.73
C LEU A 254 7.98 3.90 7.87
N LEU A 255 9.19 3.44 8.22
CA LEU A 255 9.95 4.00 9.35
C LEU A 255 10.32 5.48 9.14
N PRO A 256 10.94 5.92 8.03
CA PRO A 256 11.24 7.34 7.82
C PRO A 256 9.97 8.19 7.72
N VAL A 257 8.95 7.71 6.99
CA VAL A 257 7.68 8.42 6.83
C VAL A 257 6.96 8.56 8.18
N GLY A 258 6.93 7.50 8.98
CA GLY A 258 6.41 7.53 10.35
C GLY A 258 7.20 8.50 11.25
N SER A 259 8.52 8.54 11.12
CA SER A 259 9.35 9.49 11.87
C SER A 259 9.01 10.95 11.50
N ILE A 260 8.84 11.24 10.21
CA ILE A 260 8.41 12.58 9.77
C ILE A 260 7.02 12.91 10.30
N LEU A 261 6.09 11.95 10.26
CA LEU A 261 4.71 12.14 10.71
C LEU A 261 4.63 12.36 12.22
N PHE A 262 5.20 11.47 13.02
CA PHE A 262 5.03 11.49 14.47
C PHE A 262 6.00 12.47 15.15
N VAL A 263 7.26 12.52 14.73
CA VAL A 263 8.26 13.41 15.32
C VAL A 263 8.25 14.77 14.62
N GLY A 264 8.35 14.81 13.29
CA GLY A 264 8.42 16.05 12.53
C GLY A 264 7.13 16.87 12.67
N ALA A 265 6.01 16.31 12.29
CA ALA A 265 4.73 17.01 12.33
C ALA A 265 4.08 17.02 13.72
N GLY A 266 4.20 15.93 14.48
CA GLY A 266 3.59 15.80 15.81
C GLY A 266 4.32 16.60 16.88
N LEU A 267 5.63 16.37 17.05
CA LEU A 267 6.43 17.00 18.12
C LEU A 267 7.01 18.36 17.71
N LEU A 268 7.59 18.45 16.49
CA LEU A 268 8.28 19.67 16.04
C LEU A 268 7.36 20.68 15.34
N GLY A 269 6.10 20.29 15.05
CA GLY A 269 5.11 21.18 14.49
C GLY A 269 5.29 21.52 13.00
N ALA A 270 6.05 20.72 12.24
CA ALA A 270 6.26 20.92 10.80
C ALA A 270 4.97 20.62 10.01
N GLY A 271 4.03 21.56 10.02
CA GLY A 271 2.67 21.39 9.49
C GLY A 271 2.62 21.04 8.00
N THR A 272 3.48 21.61 7.18
CA THR A 272 3.55 21.36 5.72
C THR A 272 3.96 19.92 5.39
N LEU A 273 4.79 19.29 6.22
CA LEU A 273 5.21 17.90 6.03
C LEU A 273 4.16 16.90 6.55
N LYS A 274 3.22 17.36 7.38
CA LYS A 274 2.17 16.52 7.96
C LYS A 274 1.31 15.87 6.87
N ASP A 275 0.78 16.68 5.97
CA ASP A 275 -0.19 16.21 4.96
C ASP A 275 0.45 15.20 4.00
N LEU A 276 1.69 15.49 3.58
CA LEU A 276 2.46 14.57 2.74
C LEU A 276 2.77 13.26 3.46
N SER A 277 3.34 13.34 4.67
CA SER A 277 3.75 12.16 5.42
C SER A 277 2.56 11.31 5.87
N LEU A 278 1.42 11.94 6.19
CA LEU A 278 0.18 11.24 6.54
C LEU A 278 -0.35 10.44 5.34
N ALA A 279 -0.42 11.08 4.15
CA ALA A 279 -0.83 10.40 2.94
C ALA A 279 0.08 9.20 2.64
N LEU A 280 1.39 9.43 2.67
CA LEU A 280 2.38 8.37 2.45
C LEU A 280 2.26 7.24 3.46
N PHE A 281 2.12 7.54 4.75
CA PHE A 281 2.04 6.53 5.81
C PHE A 281 0.82 5.61 5.63
N ILE A 282 -0.36 6.21 5.45
CA ILE A 282 -1.62 5.46 5.23
C ILE A 282 -1.51 4.63 3.95
N GLY A 283 -1.11 5.25 2.86
CA GLY A 283 -1.09 4.58 1.57
C GLY A 283 -0.03 3.49 1.45
N LEU A 284 1.15 3.66 2.07
CA LEU A 284 2.16 2.59 2.16
C LEU A 284 1.63 1.38 2.93
N ALA A 285 0.92 1.61 4.04
CA ALA A 285 0.32 0.52 4.81
C ALA A 285 -0.76 -0.22 4.01
N VAL A 286 -1.64 0.52 3.33
CA VAL A 286 -2.69 -0.05 2.46
C VAL A 286 -2.10 -0.78 1.27
N GLY A 287 -1.09 -0.20 0.59
CA GLY A 287 -0.41 -0.81 -0.55
C GLY A 287 0.34 -2.09 -0.19
N THR A 288 0.97 -2.13 0.98
CA THR A 288 1.60 -3.35 1.51
C THR A 288 0.58 -4.47 1.73
N TYR A 289 -0.60 -4.12 2.23
CA TYR A 289 -1.67 -5.08 2.40
C TYR A 289 -2.17 -5.59 1.04
N SER A 290 -2.45 -4.70 0.09
CA SER A 290 -3.06 -5.07 -1.19
C SER A 290 -2.13 -5.90 -2.08
N SER A 291 -0.84 -5.60 -2.10
CA SER A 291 0.17 -6.33 -2.90
C SER A 291 0.28 -7.82 -2.53
N ILE A 292 0.00 -8.17 -1.27
CA ILE A 292 0.09 -9.55 -0.75
C ILE A 292 -1.28 -10.22 -0.70
N PHE A 293 -2.30 -9.52 -0.18
CA PHE A 293 -3.58 -10.13 0.18
C PHE A 293 -4.68 -9.94 -0.86
N ILE A 294 -4.53 -8.98 -1.80
CA ILE A 294 -5.54 -8.69 -2.82
C ILE A 294 -5.06 -9.03 -4.22
N ALA A 295 -3.94 -8.49 -4.66
CA ALA A 295 -3.47 -8.63 -6.02
C ALA A 295 -3.19 -10.09 -6.42
N PRO A 296 -2.41 -10.92 -5.68
CA PRO A 296 -2.14 -12.29 -6.06
C PRO A 296 -3.35 -13.22 -5.97
N PRO A 297 -4.21 -13.17 -4.94
CA PRO A 297 -5.44 -13.95 -4.91
C PRO A 297 -6.42 -13.59 -6.02
N PHE A 298 -6.49 -12.30 -6.39
CA PHE A 298 -7.34 -11.86 -7.50
C PHE A 298 -6.81 -12.37 -8.84
N LEU A 299 -5.51 -12.28 -9.08
CA LEU A 299 -4.86 -12.87 -10.25
C LEU A 299 -5.13 -14.38 -10.35
N ALA A 300 -4.94 -15.10 -9.22
CA ALA A 300 -5.23 -16.54 -9.18
C ALA A 300 -6.68 -16.85 -9.54
N SER A 301 -7.63 -16.04 -9.06
CA SER A 301 -9.05 -16.19 -9.39
C SER A 301 -9.35 -15.98 -10.87
N LEU A 302 -8.64 -15.07 -11.54
CA LEU A 302 -8.76 -14.83 -12.98
C LEU A 302 -8.14 -15.98 -13.81
N ARG A 303 -7.02 -16.52 -13.36
CA ARG A 303 -6.31 -17.60 -14.05
C ARG A 303 -7.00 -18.95 -13.89
N GLU A 304 -7.56 -19.25 -12.72
CA GLU A 304 -8.30 -20.48 -12.47
C GLU A 304 -9.53 -20.66 -13.38
N LYS A 305 -10.07 -19.57 -13.93
CA LYS A 305 -11.18 -19.63 -14.90
C LYS A 305 -10.75 -20.06 -16.30
N GLU A 306 -9.46 -20.14 -16.59
CA GLU A 306 -8.96 -20.60 -17.89
C GLU A 306 -9.15 -22.12 -18.06
N PRO A 307 -9.61 -22.59 -19.24
CA PRO A 307 -9.82 -24.02 -19.49
C PRO A 307 -8.56 -24.86 -19.24
N ALA A 308 -7.38 -24.33 -19.60
CA ALA A 308 -6.10 -24.99 -19.37
C ALA A 308 -5.80 -25.20 -17.89
N MET A 309 -6.09 -24.21 -17.04
CA MET A 309 -5.86 -24.27 -15.60
C MET A 309 -6.89 -25.15 -14.90
N GLN A 310 -8.13 -25.19 -15.39
CA GLN A 310 -9.17 -26.13 -14.91
C GLN A 310 -8.80 -27.59 -15.24
N ALA A 311 -8.31 -27.84 -16.46
CA ALA A 311 -7.83 -29.16 -16.84
C ALA A 311 -6.62 -29.61 -16.01
N LEU A 312 -5.72 -28.67 -15.70
CA LEU A 312 -4.58 -28.89 -14.79
C LEU A 312 -5.08 -29.24 -13.38
N ALA A 313 -6.02 -28.49 -12.83
CA ALA A 313 -6.55 -28.74 -11.49
C ALA A 313 -7.18 -30.14 -11.39
N LYS A 314 -7.94 -30.58 -12.42
CA LYS A 314 -8.48 -31.95 -12.50
C LYS A 314 -7.36 -32.99 -12.51
N ARG A 315 -6.29 -32.79 -13.30
CA ARG A 315 -5.13 -33.69 -13.35
C ARG A 315 -4.38 -33.80 -12.02
N VAL A 316 -4.19 -32.68 -11.33
CA VAL A 316 -3.53 -32.65 -10.00
C VAL A 316 -4.40 -33.38 -8.98
N ALA A 317 -5.72 -33.15 -8.99
CA ALA A 317 -6.66 -33.84 -8.09
C ALA A 317 -6.69 -35.36 -8.32
N SER A 318 -6.70 -35.82 -9.57
CA SER A 318 -6.68 -37.25 -9.86
C SER A 318 -5.38 -37.94 -9.43
N ARG A 319 -4.24 -37.27 -9.53
CA ARG A 319 -2.95 -37.77 -9.00
C ARG A 319 -2.90 -37.83 -7.49
N GLY A 320 -3.50 -36.85 -6.79
CA GLY A 320 -3.61 -36.85 -5.33
C GLY A 320 -4.46 -37.98 -4.78
N ASN A 321 -5.51 -38.39 -5.53
CA ASN A 321 -6.37 -39.54 -5.17
C ASN A 321 -5.74 -40.89 -5.54
N SER A 322 -4.70 -40.92 -6.38
CA SER A 322 -4.03 -42.14 -6.86
C SER A 322 -2.73 -42.44 -6.07
N ALA A 323 -2.46 -41.75 -4.99
CA ALA A 323 -1.38 -42.12 -4.09
C ALA A 323 -1.79 -43.41 -3.35
N PRO A 324 -1.09 -44.53 -3.51
CA PRO A 324 -1.44 -45.75 -2.82
C PRO A 324 -1.19 -45.55 -1.33
N VAL A 325 -2.20 -45.78 -0.54
CA VAL A 325 -2.05 -46.24 0.82
C VAL A 325 -1.40 -47.61 0.72
N GLU A 326 -0.09 -47.69 0.83
CA GLU A 326 0.64 -48.87 1.27
C GLU A 326 2.12 -48.51 1.46
N ALA A 327 2.43 -48.00 2.62
CA ALA A 327 3.70 -48.26 3.23
C ALA A 327 3.46 -49.36 4.29
N THR A 328 3.13 -50.54 3.79
CA THR A 328 3.25 -51.76 4.58
C THR A 328 4.72 -51.97 4.91
N SER A 329 5.03 -51.94 6.16
CA SER A 329 6.24 -52.46 6.78
C SER A 329 6.68 -53.76 6.12
N SER A 330 7.68 -53.72 5.27
CA SER A 330 8.50 -54.89 4.97
C SER A 330 9.93 -54.62 5.47
N GLN A 331 10.12 -54.88 6.76
CA GLN A 331 11.40 -55.43 7.16
C GLN A 331 11.62 -56.67 6.32
N SER A 332 12.52 -56.59 5.37
CA SER A 332 13.12 -57.79 4.79
C SER A 332 14.51 -57.51 4.36
N ALA A 333 15.43 -58.13 5.09
CA ALA A 333 16.67 -58.73 4.63
C ALA A 333 17.61 -57.81 3.88
N ARG A 334 18.60 -57.33 4.58
CA ARG A 334 19.90 -57.00 3.99
C ARG A 334 20.42 -58.24 3.22
N PRO A 335 20.72 -58.16 1.94
CA PRO A 335 21.53 -59.20 1.31
C PRO A 335 22.95 -59.11 1.85
N SER A 336 23.40 -60.15 2.47
CA SER A 336 24.82 -60.38 2.80
C SER A 336 25.66 -60.34 1.53
N ILE A 337 26.49 -59.34 1.37
CA ILE A 337 27.50 -59.29 0.31
C ILE A 337 28.62 -60.22 0.76
N GLN A 338 28.67 -61.41 0.13
CA GLN A 338 29.88 -62.22 0.14
C GLN A 338 31.00 -61.52 -0.65
N PRO A 339 32.27 -61.49 -0.16
CA PRO A 339 33.37 -60.96 -0.92
C PRO A 339 33.76 -61.97 -1.99
N SER A 340 33.52 -61.65 -3.25
CA SER A 340 34.11 -62.40 -4.37
C SER A 340 35.53 -61.89 -4.65
N ALA A 341 36.45 -62.83 -4.58
CA ALA A 341 37.84 -62.66 -4.85
C ALA A 341 38.15 -62.27 -6.31
N ASN A 342 39.22 -61.49 -6.45
CA ASN A 342 40.09 -61.36 -7.63
C ASN A 342 39.51 -60.94 -8.97
N ARG A 343 39.62 -59.63 -9.27
CA ARG A 343 39.86 -59.19 -10.65
C ARG A 343 41.04 -58.23 -10.65
N GLY A 344 42.12 -58.65 -11.35
CA GLY A 344 43.37 -57.93 -11.53
C GLY A 344 43.20 -56.59 -12.28
N PRO A 345 44.27 -55.79 -12.34
CA PRO A 345 44.19 -54.40 -12.79
C PRO A 345 43.93 -54.30 -14.31
N ARG A 346 42.91 -53.53 -14.66
CA ARG A 346 42.57 -53.17 -16.04
C ARG A 346 43.60 -52.18 -16.57
N ASN A 347 44.30 -52.53 -17.65
CA ASN A 347 45.22 -51.68 -18.41
C ASN A 347 44.49 -50.42 -18.92
N GLN A 348 44.90 -49.24 -18.45
CA GLN A 348 44.58 -47.95 -19.06
C GLN A 348 45.57 -47.64 -20.21
N PRO A 349 45.08 -47.17 -21.38
CA PRO A 349 45.96 -46.74 -22.46
C PRO A 349 46.66 -45.44 -22.13
N LYS A 350 47.99 -45.35 -22.35
CA LYS A 350 48.85 -44.18 -22.17
C LYS A 350 48.44 -43.05 -23.12
N ARG A 351 48.20 -41.86 -22.57
CA ARG A 351 48.00 -40.60 -23.31
C ARG A 351 49.30 -40.20 -24.01
N LYS A 352 49.30 -40.16 -25.34
CA LYS A 352 50.39 -39.61 -26.16
C LYS A 352 50.53 -38.11 -25.91
N GLY A 353 51.69 -37.65 -25.46
CA GLY A 353 52.07 -36.25 -25.37
C GLY A 353 52.19 -35.62 -26.76
N ARG A 354 51.76 -34.39 -26.87
CA ARG A 354 51.94 -33.54 -28.06
C ARG A 354 53.09 -32.59 -27.75
N LYS A 355 54.09 -32.64 -28.65
CA LYS A 355 55.16 -31.64 -28.76
C LYS A 355 54.53 -30.30 -29.24
#